data_c24205b5f7233e9b77c1573e6e896fc0
#
_entry.id   c24205b5f7233e9b77c1573e6e896fc0
#
_cell.length_a   1.000
_cell.length_b   1.000
_cell.length_c   1.000
_cell.angle_alpha   90.00
_cell.angle_beta   90.00
_cell.angle_gamma   90.00
#
_symmetry.space_group_name_H-M   'P 1'
#
loop_
_entity.id
_entity.type
_entity.pdbx_description
1 polymer ?
#
loop_
_entity_poly.entity_id
_entity_poly.type
_entity_poly.pdbx_seq_one_letter_code
_entity_poly.pdbx_strand_id
1 'polypeptide(L)'
;MRIPIVRFPGGTDIDFIDWTDMVSNVPGRAPERPMTTGHQGHKVTNRFGYDEYLRLAADLKWDSILVVNFLDALAKKKPLAEAAQHAAGIVAYANAPVGAKLPDGMPDWPAVRAKNGHPAPYGVKIFQLGNEWWCGRFPQEVKKALGSDKVDVLLPWYRECLITYVDAMRAVDPTIDFIADAQVGFPVEAQLYVDPEIKKRVRYLTHHFYSPFGSVSDAKLEGKPVPRESMKPSDWWLAWATMPGFFDDAGNCQGFGSGLQTYGYEIASTEWNWNGWSGKDAVSLGDGLDWRHAAAIGCAGFLNGLLRHADVIHIANQSMLMGHAWGIAAIRVDPTGKMPTHYNAQGAATTFYNLHHGDRLLAIQATHVPVVAQPYQVNWPYARPKVALLDVVATRSDKAVFVHAINRAFDADQEAELDLTALSPPDGKSVQHLLEGTPEDQVAVRKGWMTERSQPVAVTGGKLRVTFPRRSVSIVEIPVILKPEVEATKPNIE
;
A
#
# COMPACT_ATOMS: atom_id res chain seq x y z
N MET A 1 -3.94 -2.64 -15.21
CA MET A 1 -4.11 -2.52 -13.73
C MET A 1 -5.09 -1.39 -13.47
N ARG A 2 -6.12 -1.62 -12.70
CA ARG A 2 -7.03 -0.55 -12.23
C ARG A 2 -6.48 -0.04 -10.91
N ILE A 3 -5.81 1.10 -10.92
CA ILE A 3 -5.21 1.69 -9.71
C ILE A 3 -6.16 2.79 -9.24
N PRO A 4 -6.70 2.73 -8.01
CA PRO A 4 -7.60 3.77 -7.53
C PRO A 4 -6.82 5.01 -7.05
N ILE A 5 -5.70 4.84 -6.38
CA ILE A 5 -4.93 5.91 -5.75
C ILE A 5 -3.43 5.64 -5.80
N VAL A 6 -2.64 6.68 -6.07
CA VAL A 6 -1.17 6.61 -6.11
C VAL A 6 -0.56 7.64 -5.18
N ARG A 7 0.48 7.24 -4.45
CA ARG A 7 1.29 8.10 -3.60
C ARG A 7 2.52 8.58 -4.37
N PHE A 8 2.70 9.92 -4.48
CA PHE A 8 3.79 10.51 -5.26
C PHE A 8 4.42 11.72 -4.54
N PRO A 9 5.71 11.96 -4.69
CA PRO A 9 6.73 11.07 -5.27
C PRO A 9 6.98 9.84 -4.41
N GLY A 10 6.67 9.90 -3.12
CA GLY A 10 6.81 8.84 -2.14
C GLY A 10 8.26 8.50 -1.77
N GLY A 11 8.40 7.75 -0.69
CA GLY A 11 9.68 7.29 -0.17
C GLY A 11 10.55 8.39 0.44
N THR A 12 11.72 7.97 0.91
CA THR A 12 12.62 8.79 1.73
C THR A 12 13.19 10.01 0.99
N ASP A 13 13.28 9.95 -0.33
CA ASP A 13 13.87 11.04 -1.11
C ASP A 13 13.06 12.34 -1.05
N ILE A 14 11.76 12.29 -0.74
CA ILE A 14 10.91 13.50 -0.69
C ILE A 14 11.45 14.54 0.28
N ASP A 15 12.03 14.13 1.39
CA ASP A 15 12.57 15.01 2.41
C ASP A 15 13.96 15.60 2.07
N PHE A 16 14.46 15.23 0.86
CA PHE A 16 15.69 15.78 0.28
C PHE A 16 15.41 16.54 -1.04
N ILE A 17 14.18 16.51 -1.52
CA ILE A 17 13.77 17.15 -2.78
C ILE A 17 13.05 18.46 -2.47
N ASP A 18 13.40 19.52 -3.21
CA ASP A 18 12.56 20.69 -3.35
C ASP A 18 11.51 20.38 -4.43
N TRP A 19 10.24 20.43 -4.11
CA TRP A 19 9.17 20.08 -5.04
C TRP A 19 9.18 20.94 -6.32
N THR A 20 9.69 22.17 -6.23
CA THR A 20 9.82 23.05 -7.41
C THR A 20 10.86 22.56 -8.40
N ASP A 21 11.83 21.72 -7.97
CA ASP A 21 12.78 21.07 -8.89
C ASP A 21 12.10 20.06 -9.81
N MET A 22 10.92 19.60 -9.44
CA MET A 22 10.12 18.62 -10.19
C MET A 22 9.01 19.28 -11.04
N VAL A 23 9.08 20.59 -11.24
CA VAL A 23 8.09 21.38 -11.97
C VAL A 23 8.79 22.22 -13.02
N SER A 24 8.20 22.38 -14.20
CA SER A 24 8.72 23.22 -15.27
C SER A 24 8.29 24.69 -15.10
N ASN A 25 9.01 25.58 -15.79
CA ASN A 25 8.69 27.01 -15.85
C ASN A 25 8.58 27.75 -14.49
N VAL A 26 9.32 27.27 -13.49
CA VAL A 26 9.38 27.93 -12.19
C VAL A 26 9.95 29.34 -12.33
N PRO A 27 9.33 30.39 -11.76
CA PRO A 27 9.85 31.76 -11.84
C PRO A 27 11.28 31.86 -11.32
N GLY A 28 12.14 32.57 -12.05
CA GLY A 28 13.55 32.78 -11.68
C GLY A 28 14.47 31.58 -11.86
N ARG A 29 13.98 30.46 -12.43
CA ARG A 29 14.79 29.28 -12.74
C ARG A 29 15.09 29.11 -14.23
N ALA A 30 16.20 28.39 -14.50
CA ALA A 30 16.50 27.92 -15.86
C ALA A 30 15.41 26.95 -16.35
N PRO A 31 15.24 26.82 -17.68
CA PRO A 31 14.25 25.89 -18.25
C PRO A 31 14.47 24.44 -17.84
N GLU A 32 15.71 24.04 -17.61
CA GLU A 32 16.08 22.68 -17.22
C GLU A 32 15.86 22.48 -15.72
N ARG A 33 15.25 21.33 -15.37
CA ARG A 33 15.06 20.95 -13.97
C ARG A 33 16.39 20.53 -13.36
N PRO A 34 16.75 21.05 -12.17
CA PRO A 34 17.99 20.68 -11.51
C PRO A 34 17.94 19.21 -11.07
N MET A 35 19.11 18.59 -11.00
CA MET A 35 19.26 17.27 -10.41
C MET A 35 19.31 17.38 -8.89
N THR A 36 18.54 16.54 -8.21
CA THR A 36 18.55 16.44 -6.76
C THR A 36 19.55 15.37 -6.31
N THR A 37 20.10 15.53 -5.10
CA THR A 37 20.84 14.49 -4.41
C THR A 37 19.94 13.84 -3.38
N GLY A 38 19.54 12.57 -3.61
CA GLY A 38 18.68 11.81 -2.72
C GLY A 38 19.35 11.40 -1.40
N HIS A 39 18.59 10.74 -0.55
CA HIS A 39 18.98 10.40 0.83
C HIS A 39 20.25 9.54 0.95
N GLN A 40 20.58 8.76 -0.06
CA GLN A 40 21.79 7.92 -0.13
C GLN A 40 22.89 8.53 -1.00
N GLY A 41 22.75 9.80 -1.40
CA GLY A 41 23.73 10.48 -2.25
C GLY A 41 23.57 10.17 -3.75
N HIS A 42 22.59 9.36 -4.17
CA HIS A 42 22.31 9.13 -5.57
C HIS A 42 21.69 10.37 -6.24
N LYS A 43 21.83 10.46 -7.56
CA LYS A 43 21.29 11.57 -8.33
C LYS A 43 19.91 11.26 -8.87
N VAL A 44 18.96 12.15 -8.61
CA VAL A 44 17.59 12.13 -9.11
C VAL A 44 17.46 13.15 -10.23
N THR A 45 17.00 12.74 -11.39
CA THR A 45 16.96 13.59 -12.59
C THR A 45 15.80 14.59 -12.61
N ASN A 46 14.78 14.39 -11.81
CA ASN A 46 13.54 15.19 -11.76
C ASN A 46 12.79 15.31 -13.12
N ARG A 47 13.15 14.51 -14.13
CA ARG A 47 12.52 14.56 -15.47
C ARG A 47 11.06 14.08 -15.45
N PHE A 48 10.74 13.12 -14.58
CA PHE A 48 9.37 12.74 -14.29
C PHE A 48 9.00 13.34 -12.92
N GLY A 49 8.39 14.51 -12.97
CA GLY A 49 8.03 15.28 -11.77
C GLY A 49 6.53 15.43 -11.61
N TYR A 50 6.12 16.47 -10.88
CA TYR A 50 4.69 16.72 -10.60
C TYR A 50 3.90 17.06 -11.88
N ASP A 51 4.50 17.71 -12.87
CA ASP A 51 3.83 18.01 -14.13
C ASP A 51 3.39 16.74 -14.84
N GLU A 52 4.33 15.79 -14.98
CA GLU A 52 4.11 14.52 -15.67
C GLU A 52 3.21 13.60 -14.87
N TYR A 53 3.44 13.53 -13.57
CA TYR A 53 2.65 12.67 -12.69
C TYR A 53 1.19 13.10 -12.61
N LEU A 54 0.92 14.37 -12.31
CA LEU A 54 -0.45 14.86 -12.14
C LEU A 54 -1.26 14.76 -13.44
N ARG A 55 -0.61 14.98 -14.59
CA ARG A 55 -1.23 14.78 -15.91
C ARG A 55 -1.57 13.30 -16.13
N LEU A 56 -0.61 12.41 -15.86
CA LEU A 56 -0.83 10.97 -15.98
C LEU A 56 -1.95 10.50 -15.03
N ALA A 57 -1.97 10.99 -13.81
CA ALA A 57 -3.01 10.64 -12.83
C ALA A 57 -4.40 11.12 -13.30
N ALA A 58 -4.49 12.34 -13.86
CA ALA A 58 -5.74 12.86 -14.43
C ALA A 58 -6.21 12.04 -15.63
N ASP A 59 -5.31 11.70 -16.56
CA ASP A 59 -5.62 10.87 -17.75
C ASP A 59 -6.09 9.46 -17.36
N LEU A 60 -5.49 8.87 -16.34
CA LEU A 60 -5.80 7.51 -15.85
C LEU A 60 -6.89 7.50 -14.78
N LYS A 61 -7.37 8.66 -14.36
CA LYS A 61 -8.37 8.84 -13.29
C LYS A 61 -7.93 8.22 -11.97
N TRP A 62 -6.67 8.43 -11.60
CA TRP A 62 -6.12 8.06 -10.31
C TRP A 62 -6.33 9.18 -9.30
N ASP A 63 -6.77 8.83 -8.11
CA ASP A 63 -6.62 9.73 -6.97
C ASP A 63 -5.13 9.83 -6.60
N SER A 64 -4.75 10.92 -5.95
CA SER A 64 -3.36 11.20 -5.63
C SER A 64 -3.18 11.51 -4.16
N ILE A 65 -2.13 10.92 -3.57
CA ILE A 65 -1.54 11.38 -2.32
C ILE A 65 -0.24 12.09 -2.69
N LEU A 66 -0.17 13.40 -2.45
CA LEU A 66 1.07 14.14 -2.62
C LEU A 66 1.84 14.20 -1.31
N VAL A 67 3.07 13.70 -1.33
CA VAL A 67 3.96 13.78 -0.17
C VAL A 67 4.77 15.06 -0.23
N VAL A 68 4.88 15.79 0.88
CA VAL A 68 5.63 17.04 0.98
C VAL A 68 6.84 16.88 1.88
N ASN A 69 7.92 17.61 1.58
CA ASN A 69 9.10 17.67 2.43
C ASN A 69 8.73 18.23 3.81
N PHE A 70 9.00 17.47 4.85
CA PHE A 70 8.76 17.86 6.23
C PHE A 70 10.06 17.99 7.03
N LEU A 71 11.16 17.40 6.56
CA LEU A 71 12.46 17.42 7.21
C LEU A 71 13.06 18.84 7.25
N ASP A 72 12.77 19.68 6.26
CA ASP A 72 13.28 21.05 6.24
C ASP A 72 12.85 21.84 7.49
N ALA A 73 11.63 21.61 7.98
CA ALA A 73 11.17 22.16 9.25
C ALA A 73 11.71 21.39 10.46
N LEU A 74 11.55 20.05 10.48
CA LEU A 74 11.96 19.23 11.63
C LEU A 74 13.43 19.39 11.97
N ALA A 75 14.31 19.43 10.95
CA ALA A 75 15.74 19.63 11.11
C ALA A 75 16.18 21.12 11.06
N LYS A 76 15.22 22.06 11.12
CA LYS A 76 15.47 23.52 11.10
C LYS A 76 16.37 23.95 9.94
N LYS A 77 16.27 23.29 8.78
CA LYS A 77 17.00 23.65 7.56
C LYS A 77 16.45 24.95 6.95
N LYS A 78 15.16 25.19 7.14
CA LYS A 78 14.44 26.43 6.82
C LYS A 78 13.68 26.93 8.05
N PRO A 79 13.40 28.24 8.17
CA PRO A 79 12.43 28.74 9.14
C PRO A 79 11.08 28.04 8.97
N LEU A 80 10.43 27.67 10.08
CA LEU A 80 9.19 26.87 10.03
C LEU A 80 8.12 27.49 9.14
N ALA A 81 7.87 28.79 9.25
CA ALA A 81 6.87 29.47 8.44
C ALA A 81 7.21 29.43 6.94
N GLU A 82 8.49 29.55 6.57
CA GLU A 82 8.95 29.45 5.18
C GLU A 82 8.76 28.03 4.64
N ALA A 83 9.16 27.02 5.41
CA ALA A 83 8.99 25.61 5.02
C ALA A 83 7.52 25.24 4.84
N ALA A 84 6.65 25.69 5.74
CA ALA A 84 5.21 25.46 5.64
C ALA A 84 4.57 26.20 4.45
N GLN A 85 4.99 27.44 4.18
CA GLN A 85 4.52 28.19 3.00
C GLN A 85 5.01 27.54 1.69
N HIS A 86 6.23 27.01 1.68
CA HIS A 86 6.75 26.27 0.55
C HIS A 86 5.93 24.99 0.28
N ALA A 87 5.56 24.26 1.32
CA ALA A 87 4.65 23.12 1.20
C ALA A 87 3.24 23.54 0.74
N ALA A 88 2.73 24.68 1.20
CA ALA A 88 1.46 25.25 0.72
C ALA A 88 1.49 25.63 -0.78
N GLY A 89 2.69 25.93 -1.31
CA GLY A 89 2.88 26.22 -2.73
C GLY A 89 2.49 25.06 -3.64
N ILE A 90 2.75 23.80 -3.25
CA ILE A 90 2.33 22.65 -4.07
C ILE A 90 0.81 22.47 -4.05
N VAL A 91 0.13 22.85 -2.95
CA VAL A 91 -1.33 22.86 -2.89
C VAL A 91 -1.88 23.90 -3.88
N ALA A 92 -1.28 25.08 -3.91
CA ALA A 92 -1.66 26.13 -4.87
C ALA A 92 -1.40 25.66 -6.31
N TYR A 93 -0.26 25.03 -6.57
CA TYR A 93 0.06 24.45 -7.88
C TYR A 93 -0.99 23.40 -8.30
N ALA A 94 -1.35 22.50 -7.42
CA ALA A 94 -2.26 21.40 -7.73
C ALA A 94 -3.74 21.86 -7.78
N ASN A 95 -4.19 22.69 -6.85
CA ASN A 95 -5.60 22.87 -6.56
C ASN A 95 -6.16 24.29 -6.79
N ALA A 96 -5.33 25.33 -6.68
CA ALA A 96 -5.88 26.68 -6.81
C ALA A 96 -6.24 26.99 -8.29
N PRO A 97 -7.40 27.61 -8.57
CA PRO A 97 -7.72 28.06 -9.92
C PRO A 97 -6.82 29.22 -10.35
N VAL A 98 -6.62 29.38 -11.65
CA VAL A 98 -5.87 30.54 -12.20
C VAL A 98 -6.59 31.81 -11.79
N GLY A 99 -5.85 32.81 -11.29
CA GLY A 99 -6.37 34.07 -10.78
C GLY A 99 -6.94 34.01 -9.35
N ALA A 100 -6.79 32.89 -8.64
CA ALA A 100 -7.15 32.80 -7.23
C ALA A 100 -6.29 33.77 -6.38
N LYS A 101 -6.89 34.33 -5.34
CA LYS A 101 -6.14 35.04 -4.31
C LYS A 101 -5.37 34.03 -3.47
N LEU A 102 -4.06 34.07 -3.54
CA LEU A 102 -3.15 33.23 -2.77
C LEU A 102 -2.69 33.97 -1.49
N PRO A 103 -2.15 33.24 -0.50
CA PRO A 103 -1.47 33.84 0.65
C PRO A 103 -0.38 34.84 0.22
N ASP A 104 -0.18 35.88 1.03
CA ASP A 104 0.77 36.96 0.72
C ASP A 104 2.18 36.42 0.53
N GLY A 105 2.84 36.89 -0.53
CA GLY A 105 4.21 36.47 -0.89
C GLY A 105 4.33 35.13 -1.59
N MET A 106 3.23 34.39 -1.78
CA MET A 106 3.26 33.13 -2.52
C MET A 106 3.32 33.42 -4.03
N PRO A 107 4.22 32.76 -4.79
CA PRO A 107 4.23 32.84 -6.27
C PRO A 107 2.91 32.36 -6.88
N ASP A 108 2.59 32.87 -8.06
CA ASP A 108 1.37 32.47 -8.79
C ASP A 108 1.55 31.05 -9.39
N TRP A 109 1.49 30.05 -8.52
CA TRP A 109 1.62 28.64 -8.90
C TRP A 109 0.54 28.15 -9.85
N PRO A 110 -0.74 28.58 -9.78
CA PRO A 110 -1.74 28.29 -10.78
C PRO A 110 -1.37 28.78 -12.19
N ALA A 111 -0.76 29.96 -12.32
CA ALA A 111 -0.28 30.45 -13.60
C ALA A 111 0.90 29.60 -14.13
N VAL A 112 1.78 29.13 -13.24
CA VAL A 112 2.87 28.18 -13.62
C VAL A 112 2.28 26.87 -14.13
N ARG A 113 1.31 26.29 -13.43
CA ARG A 113 0.59 25.08 -13.88
C ARG A 113 -0.06 25.30 -15.26
N ALA A 114 -0.74 26.43 -15.46
CA ALA A 114 -1.36 26.76 -16.74
C ALA A 114 -0.33 26.86 -17.86
N LYS A 115 0.84 27.49 -17.59
CA LYS A 115 1.96 27.57 -18.53
C LYS A 115 2.54 26.17 -18.85
N ASN A 116 2.47 25.24 -17.90
CA ASN A 116 2.85 23.84 -18.07
C ASN A 116 1.78 23.01 -18.81
N GLY A 117 0.74 23.65 -19.34
CA GLY A 117 -0.26 23.03 -20.19
C GLY A 117 -1.52 22.50 -19.46
N HIS A 118 -1.70 22.80 -18.17
CA HIS A 118 -2.89 22.38 -17.43
C HIS A 118 -3.53 23.54 -16.62
N PRO A 119 -4.37 24.38 -17.25
CA PRO A 119 -4.96 25.54 -16.58
C PRO A 119 -5.96 25.17 -15.47
N ALA A 120 -6.67 24.04 -15.60
CA ALA A 120 -7.61 23.57 -14.60
C ALA A 120 -6.91 23.02 -13.36
N PRO A 121 -7.49 23.16 -12.14
CA PRO A 121 -7.02 22.44 -10.97
C PRO A 121 -7.05 20.91 -11.14
N TYR A 122 -6.10 20.21 -10.57
CA TYR A 122 -6.10 18.74 -10.51
C TYR A 122 -7.02 18.21 -9.39
N GLY A 123 -7.29 19.02 -8.36
CA GLY A 123 -8.21 18.68 -7.28
C GLY A 123 -7.69 17.59 -6.34
N VAL A 124 -6.40 17.56 -6.08
CA VAL A 124 -5.78 16.61 -5.13
C VAL A 124 -6.35 16.82 -3.73
N LYS A 125 -6.83 15.75 -3.10
CA LYS A 125 -7.50 15.81 -1.80
C LYS A 125 -6.62 15.38 -0.62
N ILE A 126 -5.55 14.63 -0.84
CA ILE A 126 -4.79 14.02 0.24
C ILE A 126 -3.33 14.42 0.12
N PHE A 127 -2.78 14.93 1.22
CA PHE A 127 -1.38 15.31 1.35
C PHE A 127 -0.75 14.58 2.54
N GLN A 128 0.46 14.07 2.36
CA GLN A 128 1.24 13.42 3.42
C GLN A 128 2.43 14.28 3.82
N LEU A 129 2.65 14.42 5.12
CA LEU A 129 3.74 15.22 5.70
C LEU A 129 4.96 14.35 5.96
N GLY A 130 5.95 14.41 5.05
CA GLY A 130 7.18 13.66 5.15
C GLY A 130 7.07 12.16 4.92
N ASN A 131 8.18 11.46 5.11
CA ASN A 131 8.28 10.00 4.97
C ASN A 131 9.26 9.41 5.99
N GLU A 132 8.78 8.47 6.81
CA GLU A 132 9.63 7.65 7.70
C GLU A 132 10.65 8.47 8.51
N TRP A 133 10.22 9.57 9.08
CA TRP A 133 11.09 10.47 9.83
C TRP A 133 11.80 9.80 11.03
N TRP A 134 11.34 8.62 11.45
CA TRP A 134 11.94 7.81 12.52
C TRP A 134 13.14 6.97 12.06
N CYS A 135 13.36 6.77 10.75
CA CYS A 135 14.38 5.85 10.25
C CYS A 135 15.50 6.55 9.48
N GLY A 136 16.58 5.81 9.26
CA GLY A 136 17.72 6.27 8.47
C GLY A 136 18.47 7.45 9.10
N ARG A 137 18.69 8.50 8.33
CA ARG A 137 19.41 9.71 8.76
C ARG A 137 18.52 10.75 9.47
N PHE A 138 17.20 10.65 9.32
CA PHE A 138 16.28 11.66 9.86
C PHE A 138 16.40 11.88 11.36
N PRO A 139 16.39 10.84 12.21
CA PRO A 139 16.54 11.03 13.64
C PRO A 139 17.83 11.77 14.01
N GLN A 140 18.92 11.49 13.28
CA GLN A 140 20.22 12.13 13.52
C GLN A 140 20.21 13.61 13.12
N GLU A 141 19.61 13.96 11.99
CA GLU A 141 19.49 15.35 11.53
C GLU A 141 18.61 16.17 12.47
N VAL A 142 17.47 15.61 12.91
CA VAL A 142 16.58 16.26 13.88
C VAL A 142 17.26 16.40 15.25
N LYS A 143 17.92 15.35 15.73
CA LYS A 143 18.71 15.40 16.98
C LYS A 143 19.77 16.49 16.93
N LYS A 144 20.50 16.61 15.83
CA LYS A 144 21.50 17.65 15.64
C LYS A 144 20.88 19.05 15.68
N ALA A 145 19.72 19.24 15.05
CA ALA A 145 19.04 20.53 14.98
C ALA A 145 18.44 20.96 16.33
N LEU A 146 17.94 20.01 17.12
CA LEU A 146 17.31 20.26 18.41
C LEU A 146 18.29 20.17 19.59
N GLY A 147 19.49 19.63 19.36
CA GLY A 147 20.47 19.37 20.43
C GLY A 147 20.08 18.19 21.35
N SER A 148 18.99 17.47 21.03
CA SER A 148 18.45 16.37 21.85
C SER A 148 17.59 15.42 21.00
N ASP A 149 17.53 14.17 21.41
CA ASP A 149 16.60 13.14 20.90
C ASP A 149 15.53 12.77 21.94
N LYS A 150 15.48 13.51 23.04
CA LYS A 150 14.49 13.27 24.10
C LYS A 150 13.08 13.67 23.64
N VAL A 151 12.10 12.87 24.04
CA VAL A 151 10.68 13.03 23.68
C VAL A 151 10.14 14.40 24.12
N ASP A 152 10.50 14.85 25.29
CA ASP A 152 10.08 16.14 25.83
C ASP A 152 10.59 17.36 25.05
N VAL A 153 11.66 17.20 24.26
CA VAL A 153 12.18 18.22 23.33
C VAL A 153 11.60 18.06 21.93
N LEU A 154 11.56 16.82 21.44
CA LEU A 154 11.13 16.51 20.08
C LEU A 154 9.62 16.71 19.88
N LEU A 155 8.80 16.25 20.82
CA LEU A 155 7.35 16.24 20.68
C LEU A 155 6.72 17.62 20.51
N PRO A 156 7.03 18.63 21.33
CA PRO A 156 6.50 19.97 21.15
C PRO A 156 6.87 20.57 19.79
N TRP A 157 8.10 20.34 19.33
CA TRP A 157 8.58 20.83 18.05
C TRP A 157 7.90 20.13 16.85
N TYR A 158 7.78 18.81 16.90
CA TYR A 158 7.06 18.06 15.88
C TYR A 158 5.59 18.50 15.79
N ARG A 159 4.94 18.69 16.93
CA ARG A 159 3.58 19.20 17.03
C ARG A 159 3.44 20.59 16.39
N GLU A 160 4.34 21.50 16.70
CA GLU A 160 4.36 22.86 16.15
C GLU A 160 4.53 22.82 14.63
N CYS A 161 5.49 22.02 14.13
CA CYS A 161 5.71 21.83 12.70
C CYS A 161 4.44 21.32 12.00
N LEU A 162 3.79 20.27 12.56
CA LEU A 162 2.61 19.64 11.97
C LEU A 162 1.44 20.65 11.89
N ILE A 163 1.14 21.35 12.97
CA ILE A 163 0.09 22.36 13.01
C ILE A 163 0.36 23.47 11.98
N THR A 164 1.58 23.98 11.94
CA THR A 164 1.96 25.08 11.05
C THR A 164 1.85 24.68 9.58
N TYR A 165 2.28 23.48 9.23
CA TYR A 165 2.14 22.96 7.85
C TYR A 165 0.67 22.79 7.45
N VAL A 166 -0.12 22.12 8.28
CA VAL A 166 -1.54 21.91 7.97
C VAL A 166 -2.28 23.22 7.81
N ASP A 167 -2.06 24.17 8.73
CA ASP A 167 -2.76 25.46 8.69
C ASP A 167 -2.35 26.29 7.47
N ALA A 168 -1.06 26.31 7.09
CA ALA A 168 -0.56 26.98 5.89
C ALA A 168 -1.13 26.34 4.60
N MET A 169 -1.16 25.02 4.52
CA MET A 169 -1.69 24.31 3.34
C MET A 169 -3.21 24.45 3.23
N ARG A 170 -3.95 24.40 4.34
CA ARG A 170 -5.41 24.65 4.36
C ARG A 170 -5.80 26.11 4.08
N ALA A 171 -4.90 27.05 4.31
CA ALA A 171 -5.13 28.44 3.90
C ALA A 171 -5.24 28.58 2.38
N VAL A 172 -4.68 27.65 1.60
CA VAL A 172 -4.80 27.58 0.14
C VAL A 172 -6.03 26.78 -0.28
N ASP A 173 -6.24 25.60 0.29
CA ASP A 173 -7.40 24.75 0.04
C ASP A 173 -7.91 24.12 1.35
N PRO A 174 -9.02 24.61 1.92
CA PRO A 174 -9.54 24.11 3.19
C PRO A 174 -10.15 22.71 3.09
N THR A 175 -10.30 22.14 1.90
CA THR A 175 -10.98 20.85 1.66
C THR A 175 -10.04 19.65 1.65
N ILE A 176 -8.74 19.86 1.88
CA ILE A 176 -7.74 18.81 1.83
C ILE A 176 -7.59 18.07 3.17
N ASP A 177 -7.32 16.79 3.06
CA ASP A 177 -7.04 15.90 4.18
C ASP A 177 -5.53 15.63 4.31
N PHE A 178 -5.10 15.28 5.52
CA PHE A 178 -3.71 15.05 5.82
C PHE A 178 -3.45 13.66 6.36
N ILE A 179 -2.32 13.10 5.93
CA ILE A 179 -1.70 11.91 6.49
C ILE A 179 -0.49 12.37 7.29
N ALA A 180 -0.46 12.06 8.59
CA ALA A 180 0.72 12.26 9.42
C ALA A 180 1.49 10.93 9.54
N ASP A 181 2.80 11.07 9.64
CA ASP A 181 3.68 9.93 9.80
C ASP A 181 3.67 9.46 11.26
N ALA A 182 3.08 8.29 11.48
CA ALA A 182 2.80 7.76 12.81
C ALA A 182 3.50 6.44 13.11
N GLN A 183 4.40 6.02 12.26
CA GLN A 183 5.03 4.74 12.48
C GLN A 183 6.23 4.88 13.41
N VAL A 184 6.11 4.35 14.51
CA VAL A 184 6.63 3.23 15.22
C VAL A 184 7.86 3.48 16.07
N GLY A 185 7.75 3.08 17.32
CA GLY A 185 8.87 2.89 18.23
C GLY A 185 9.29 4.12 19.00
N PHE A 186 8.57 5.22 18.83
CA PHE A 186 8.74 6.39 19.66
C PHE A 186 7.55 6.56 20.61
N PRO A 187 7.77 6.67 21.92
CA PRO A 187 6.73 7.00 22.90
C PRO A 187 5.99 8.31 22.60
N VAL A 188 6.50 9.08 21.65
CA VAL A 188 5.98 10.33 21.11
C VAL A 188 4.59 10.19 20.52
N GLU A 189 4.31 9.06 19.84
CA GLU A 189 3.09 8.88 19.07
C GLU A 189 1.84 8.94 19.92
N ALA A 190 1.84 8.22 21.04
CA ALA A 190 0.70 8.18 21.94
C ALA A 190 0.31 9.57 22.46
N GLN A 191 1.30 10.37 22.84
CA GLN A 191 1.06 11.72 23.39
C GLN A 191 0.63 12.70 22.29
N LEU A 192 1.18 12.56 21.06
CA LEU A 192 0.85 13.43 19.95
C LEU A 192 -0.58 13.15 19.43
N TYR A 193 -0.92 11.90 19.20
CA TYR A 193 -2.17 11.55 18.52
C TYR A 193 -3.41 11.51 19.40
N VAL A 194 -3.27 11.66 20.71
CA VAL A 194 -4.38 11.99 21.61
C VAL A 194 -4.66 13.49 21.71
N ASP A 195 -3.75 14.35 21.20
CA ASP A 195 -3.91 15.80 21.21
C ASP A 195 -5.11 16.23 20.35
N PRO A 196 -6.09 16.96 20.91
CA PRO A 196 -7.27 17.41 20.16
C PRO A 196 -6.93 18.32 18.97
N GLU A 197 -5.87 19.11 19.05
CA GLU A 197 -5.44 20.01 17.98
C GLU A 197 -4.88 19.24 16.78
N ILE A 198 -4.22 18.11 17.04
CA ILE A 198 -3.79 17.21 15.97
C ILE A 198 -4.98 16.45 15.38
N LYS A 199 -5.89 15.94 16.21
CA LYS A 199 -7.11 15.26 15.76
C LYS A 199 -8.00 16.09 14.83
N LYS A 200 -8.05 17.39 15.01
CA LYS A 200 -8.81 18.30 14.12
C LYS A 200 -8.15 18.47 12.74
N ARG A 201 -6.86 18.23 12.64
CA ARG A 201 -6.04 18.54 11.47
C ARG A 201 -5.69 17.34 10.63
N VAL A 202 -5.47 16.20 11.25
CA VAL A 202 -5.02 14.97 10.62
C VAL A 202 -6.17 13.99 10.57
N ARG A 203 -6.41 13.42 9.40
CA ARG A 203 -7.41 12.39 9.22
C ARG A 203 -6.79 10.99 9.27
N TYR A 204 -5.64 10.81 8.66
CA TYR A 204 -5.00 9.52 8.51
C TYR A 204 -3.66 9.45 9.22
N LEU A 205 -3.34 8.28 9.77
CA LEU A 205 -1.99 7.93 10.19
C LEU A 205 -1.36 6.98 9.18
N THR A 206 -0.07 7.15 8.90
CA THR A 206 0.66 6.23 8.02
C THR A 206 0.81 4.86 8.66
N HIS A 207 0.88 3.86 7.79
CA HIS A 207 1.32 2.53 8.14
C HIS A 207 2.20 1.98 7.02
N HIS A 208 3.40 1.52 7.36
CA HIS A 208 4.29 0.83 6.43
C HIS A 208 4.48 -0.60 6.90
N PHE A 209 4.15 -1.55 6.06
CA PHE A 209 4.19 -2.95 6.44
C PHE A 209 4.72 -3.84 5.33
N TYR A 210 5.92 -4.36 5.56
CA TYR A 210 6.58 -5.29 4.66
C TYR A 210 6.75 -6.64 5.34
N SER A 211 6.31 -7.72 4.69
CA SER A 211 6.38 -9.06 5.25
C SER A 211 6.43 -10.13 4.14
N PRO A 212 7.29 -11.14 4.27
CA PRO A 212 8.40 -11.21 5.21
C PRO A 212 9.43 -10.12 4.95
N PHE A 213 10.17 -9.73 5.97
CA PHE A 213 11.25 -8.75 5.83
C PHE A 213 12.56 -9.45 6.19
N GLY A 214 13.38 -9.72 5.16
CA GLY A 214 14.65 -10.40 5.34
C GLY A 214 14.92 -11.48 4.28
N SER A 215 16.10 -12.05 4.33
CA SER A 215 16.56 -13.13 3.46
C SER A 215 16.30 -14.51 4.08
N VAL A 216 16.54 -15.57 3.30
CA VAL A 216 16.49 -16.96 3.80
C VAL A 216 17.42 -17.16 5.01
N SER A 217 18.56 -16.47 5.03
CA SER A 217 19.50 -16.51 6.16
C SER A 217 18.93 -15.94 7.46
N ASP A 218 17.85 -15.15 7.40
CA ASP A 218 17.21 -14.58 8.59
C ASP A 218 16.17 -15.50 9.22
N ALA A 219 15.89 -16.66 8.58
CA ALA A 219 14.96 -17.64 9.13
C ALA A 219 15.45 -18.24 10.45
N LYS A 220 14.55 -18.33 11.42
CA LYS A 220 14.85 -18.88 12.76
C LYS A 220 13.83 -19.95 13.15
N LEU A 221 14.31 -20.95 13.84
CA LEU A 221 13.51 -21.92 14.58
C LEU A 221 13.93 -21.87 16.04
N GLU A 222 13.00 -21.62 16.94
CA GLU A 222 13.28 -21.45 18.37
C GLU A 222 14.40 -20.43 18.67
N GLY A 223 14.43 -19.33 17.89
CA GLY A 223 15.44 -18.28 18.02
C GLY A 223 16.80 -18.57 17.40
N LYS A 224 17.04 -19.80 16.91
CA LYS A 224 18.30 -20.19 16.25
C LYS A 224 18.19 -20.07 14.73
N PRO A 225 19.23 -19.62 14.03
CA PRO A 225 19.26 -19.62 12.57
C PRO A 225 19.01 -21.01 11.99
N VAL A 226 18.23 -21.07 10.91
CA VAL A 226 17.96 -22.31 10.17
C VAL A 226 18.85 -22.33 8.94
N PRO A 227 19.76 -23.34 8.80
CA PRO A 227 20.56 -23.49 7.60
C PRO A 227 19.68 -23.73 6.37
N ARG A 228 19.97 -23.03 5.28
CA ARG A 228 19.19 -23.13 4.03
C ARG A 228 19.08 -24.56 3.52
N GLU A 229 20.18 -25.31 3.58
CA GLU A 229 20.28 -26.68 3.14
C GLU A 229 19.41 -27.66 3.93
N SER A 230 18.96 -27.26 5.11
CA SER A 230 18.04 -28.05 5.95
C SER A 230 16.57 -27.74 5.69
N MET A 231 16.27 -26.70 4.91
CA MET A 231 14.90 -26.28 4.64
C MET A 231 14.25 -27.17 3.57
N LYS A 232 13.13 -27.77 3.91
CA LYS A 232 12.28 -28.44 2.92
C LYS A 232 11.54 -27.42 2.05
N PRO A 233 11.33 -27.68 0.75
CA PRO A 233 10.57 -26.77 -0.11
C PRO A 233 9.18 -26.38 0.44
N SER A 234 8.45 -27.36 1.00
CA SER A 234 7.14 -27.12 1.62
C SER A 234 7.20 -26.19 2.83
N ASP A 235 8.21 -26.35 3.69
CA ASP A 235 8.37 -25.55 4.89
C ASP A 235 8.81 -24.14 4.53
N TRP A 236 9.74 -24.01 3.58
CA TRP A 236 10.12 -22.71 3.03
C TRP A 236 8.93 -22.00 2.41
N TRP A 237 8.14 -22.69 1.57
CA TRP A 237 6.93 -22.17 0.98
C TRP A 237 5.98 -21.60 2.04
N LEU A 238 5.62 -22.40 3.03
CA LEU A 238 4.69 -21.99 4.07
C LEU A 238 5.22 -20.81 4.89
N ALA A 239 6.52 -20.75 5.14
CA ALA A 239 7.12 -19.65 5.88
C ALA A 239 7.05 -18.34 5.10
N TRP A 240 7.34 -18.35 3.81
CA TRP A 240 7.40 -17.14 2.99
C TRP A 240 6.07 -16.74 2.32
N ALA A 241 5.22 -17.69 1.98
CA ALA A 241 3.89 -17.41 1.45
C ALA A 241 2.88 -16.94 2.51
N THR A 242 3.27 -16.95 3.78
CA THR A 242 2.40 -16.54 4.89
C THR A 242 2.76 -15.16 5.37
N MET A 243 1.81 -14.24 5.27
CA MET A 243 1.88 -12.89 5.83
C MET A 243 1.36 -12.90 7.27
N PRO A 244 2.00 -12.22 8.25
CA PRO A 244 1.42 -12.01 9.57
C PRO A 244 0.17 -11.14 9.49
N GLY A 245 -0.66 -11.17 10.52
CA GLY A 245 -1.86 -10.33 10.60
C GLY A 245 -1.51 -8.85 10.68
N PHE A 246 -2.39 -7.99 10.20
CA PHE A 246 -2.24 -6.53 10.33
C PHE A 246 -2.37 -6.03 11.77
N PHE A 247 -3.09 -6.76 12.62
CA PHE A 247 -3.26 -6.43 14.03
C PHE A 247 -2.81 -7.59 14.91
N ASP A 248 -2.23 -7.26 16.04
CA ASP A 248 -1.94 -8.22 17.10
C ASP A 248 -3.17 -8.50 17.99
N ASP A 249 -3.01 -9.41 18.98
CA ASP A 249 -4.09 -9.79 19.90
C ASP A 249 -4.52 -8.62 20.82
N ALA A 250 -3.70 -7.58 20.96
CA ALA A 250 -4.02 -6.38 21.71
C ALA A 250 -4.69 -5.29 20.84
N GLY A 251 -4.89 -5.54 19.54
CA GLY A 251 -5.49 -4.61 18.61
C GLY A 251 -4.53 -3.52 18.09
N ASN A 252 -3.22 -3.71 18.27
CA ASN A 252 -2.23 -2.79 17.69
C ASN A 252 -1.92 -3.19 16.26
N CYS A 253 -1.89 -2.20 15.36
CA CYS A 253 -1.51 -2.43 13.98
C CYS A 253 -0.04 -2.85 13.87
N GLN A 254 0.24 -3.96 13.19
CA GLN A 254 1.60 -4.45 12.99
C GLN A 254 2.36 -3.55 12.02
N GLY A 255 3.63 -3.32 12.28
CA GLY A 255 4.52 -2.54 11.43
C GLY A 255 5.97 -2.77 11.79
N PHE A 256 6.89 -1.97 11.25
CA PHE A 256 8.30 -2.03 11.58
C PHE A 256 8.54 -1.85 13.08
N GLY A 257 8.74 -2.95 13.80
CA GLY A 257 9.30 -2.98 15.15
C GLY A 257 8.34 -2.80 16.31
N SER A 258 7.10 -2.36 16.15
CA SER A 258 6.09 -2.32 17.22
C SER A 258 4.67 -2.18 16.67
N GLY A 259 3.68 -2.47 17.51
CA GLY A 259 2.28 -2.25 17.16
C GLY A 259 1.91 -0.76 17.20
N LEU A 260 1.27 -0.27 16.15
CA LEU A 260 0.69 1.07 16.09
C LEU A 260 -0.74 1.02 16.62
N GLN A 261 -1.03 1.78 17.67
CA GLN A 261 -2.41 2.01 18.06
C GLN A 261 -3.06 3.02 17.11
N THR A 262 -4.31 2.78 16.76
CA THR A 262 -5.02 3.64 15.79
C THR A 262 -5.47 4.96 16.40
N TYR A 263 -5.59 5.06 17.71
CA TYR A 263 -6.07 6.26 18.44
C TYR A 263 -7.39 6.84 17.89
N GLY A 264 -8.17 6.03 17.15
CA GLY A 264 -9.39 6.47 16.48
C GLY A 264 -9.18 7.24 15.18
N TYR A 265 -7.99 7.16 14.58
CA TYR A 265 -7.72 7.63 13.22
C TYR A 265 -8.00 6.53 12.20
N GLU A 266 -8.29 6.96 10.98
CA GLU A 266 -8.23 6.10 9.81
C GLU A 266 -6.76 5.82 9.46
N ILE A 267 -6.47 4.62 8.99
CA ILE A 267 -5.10 4.22 8.61
C ILE A 267 -4.92 4.30 7.10
N ALA A 268 -3.84 4.95 6.69
CA ALA A 268 -3.32 4.89 5.33
C ALA A 268 -2.06 4.02 5.32
N SER A 269 -2.19 2.78 4.84
CA SER A 269 -1.03 1.92 4.60
C SER A 269 -0.33 2.40 3.33
N THR A 270 0.48 3.45 3.50
CA THR A 270 1.12 4.18 2.38
C THR A 270 2.30 3.44 1.78
N GLU A 271 2.78 2.40 2.45
CA GLU A 271 3.72 1.43 1.89
C GLU A 271 3.44 0.04 2.43
N TRP A 272 3.15 -0.91 1.56
CA TRP A 272 3.08 -2.31 1.93
C TRP A 272 3.58 -3.19 0.78
N ASN A 273 4.21 -4.30 1.07
CA ASN A 273 4.50 -5.33 0.07
C ASN A 273 5.02 -6.62 0.74
N TRP A 274 5.00 -7.71 -0.02
CA TRP A 274 5.84 -8.86 0.26
C TRP A 274 7.29 -8.50 -0.07
N ASN A 275 8.16 -8.56 0.91
CA ASN A 275 9.54 -8.09 0.80
C ASN A 275 10.57 -9.14 1.25
N GLY A 276 10.47 -10.33 0.69
CA GLY A 276 11.53 -11.33 0.84
C GLY A 276 12.72 -11.01 -0.06
N TRP A 277 13.89 -10.82 0.52
CA TRP A 277 15.15 -10.56 -0.18
C TRP A 277 15.77 -11.83 -0.79
N SER A 278 14.99 -12.86 -0.98
CA SER A 278 15.44 -14.22 -1.14
C SER A 278 15.90 -14.61 -2.56
N GLY A 279 15.98 -13.69 -3.51
CA GLY A 279 16.24 -14.00 -4.92
C GLY A 279 17.33 -15.04 -5.17
N LYS A 280 18.55 -14.81 -4.72
CA LYS A 280 19.68 -15.75 -4.90
C LYS A 280 19.69 -16.91 -3.90
N ASP A 281 19.06 -16.71 -2.75
CA ASP A 281 19.12 -17.60 -1.60
C ASP A 281 17.86 -18.44 -1.42
N ALA A 282 16.84 -18.22 -2.27
CA ALA A 282 15.59 -18.96 -2.20
C ALA A 282 15.80 -20.47 -2.38
N VAL A 283 15.04 -21.25 -1.63
CA VAL A 283 14.95 -22.70 -1.81
C VAL A 283 14.17 -22.98 -3.09
N SER A 284 14.64 -23.92 -3.91
CA SER A 284 13.88 -24.35 -5.09
C SER A 284 12.55 -24.98 -4.67
N LEU A 285 11.47 -24.57 -5.33
CA LEU A 285 10.13 -25.12 -5.09
C LEU A 285 9.88 -26.43 -5.88
N GLY A 286 10.76 -26.78 -6.82
CA GLY A 286 10.51 -27.84 -7.76
C GLY A 286 9.50 -27.45 -8.85
N ASP A 287 9.13 -28.37 -9.71
CA ASP A 287 8.13 -28.19 -10.78
C ASP A 287 8.39 -26.99 -11.72
N GLY A 288 9.65 -26.50 -11.79
CA GLY A 288 10.00 -25.29 -12.53
C GLY A 288 9.48 -23.98 -11.91
N LEU A 289 8.92 -24.03 -10.70
CA LEU A 289 8.44 -22.86 -9.99
C LEU A 289 9.54 -22.13 -9.23
N ASP A 290 9.44 -20.84 -9.19
CA ASP A 290 10.37 -19.91 -8.56
C ASP A 290 9.81 -19.35 -7.25
N TRP A 291 10.66 -18.82 -6.38
CA TRP A 291 10.29 -18.16 -5.13
C TRP A 291 9.29 -17.02 -5.30
N ARG A 292 9.20 -16.42 -6.48
CA ARG A 292 8.24 -15.36 -6.79
C ARG A 292 6.79 -15.82 -6.68
N HIS A 293 6.53 -17.12 -6.83
CA HIS A 293 5.20 -17.67 -6.61
C HIS A 293 4.77 -17.52 -5.14
N ALA A 294 5.70 -17.73 -4.19
CA ALA A 294 5.45 -17.45 -2.78
C ALA A 294 5.18 -15.95 -2.55
N ALA A 295 5.87 -15.07 -3.30
CA ALA A 295 5.64 -13.64 -3.24
C ALA A 295 4.24 -13.23 -3.70
N ALA A 296 3.70 -13.85 -4.77
CA ALA A 296 2.33 -13.60 -5.21
C ALA A 296 1.29 -14.04 -4.16
N ILE A 297 1.47 -15.23 -3.58
CA ILE A 297 0.58 -15.76 -2.55
C ILE A 297 0.65 -14.92 -1.27
N GLY A 298 1.85 -14.53 -0.86
CA GLY A 298 2.04 -13.63 0.29
C GLY A 298 1.42 -12.25 0.05
N CYS A 299 1.57 -11.70 -1.16
CA CYS A 299 0.94 -10.46 -1.57
C CYS A 299 -0.60 -10.55 -1.54
N ALA A 300 -1.18 -11.65 -2.04
CA ALA A 300 -2.61 -11.91 -1.92
C ALA A 300 -3.05 -11.98 -0.44
N GLY A 301 -2.20 -12.53 0.43
CA GLY A 301 -2.42 -12.52 1.89
C GLY A 301 -2.53 -11.11 2.47
N PHE A 302 -1.69 -10.16 2.00
CA PHE A 302 -1.83 -8.74 2.34
C PHE A 302 -3.20 -8.21 1.91
N LEU A 303 -3.60 -8.47 0.66
CA LEU A 303 -4.87 -7.98 0.12
C LEU A 303 -6.08 -8.53 0.90
N ASN A 304 -6.09 -9.83 1.24
CA ASN A 304 -7.11 -10.39 2.12
C ASN A 304 -7.10 -9.73 3.52
N GLY A 305 -5.92 -9.45 4.05
CA GLY A 305 -5.77 -8.75 5.33
C GLY A 305 -6.31 -7.32 5.28
N LEU A 306 -5.97 -6.57 4.23
CA LEU A 306 -6.48 -5.21 4.00
C LEU A 306 -8.01 -5.20 3.88
N LEU A 307 -8.59 -6.14 3.13
CA LEU A 307 -10.05 -6.26 3.01
C LEU A 307 -10.72 -6.56 4.36
N ARG A 308 -10.13 -7.42 5.19
CA ARG A 308 -10.67 -7.72 6.54
C ARG A 308 -10.69 -6.52 7.47
N HIS A 309 -9.79 -5.58 7.26
CA HIS A 309 -9.61 -4.39 8.10
C HIS A 309 -9.99 -3.09 7.37
N ALA A 310 -10.85 -3.18 6.35
CA ALA A 310 -11.30 -2.02 5.57
C ALA A 310 -12.11 -1.00 6.39
N ASP A 311 -12.58 -1.36 7.57
CA ASP A 311 -13.19 -0.48 8.55
C ASP A 311 -12.18 0.48 9.23
N VAL A 312 -10.89 0.13 9.21
CA VAL A 312 -9.81 0.93 9.81
C VAL A 312 -8.79 1.36 8.76
N ILE A 313 -8.40 0.46 7.85
CA ILE A 313 -7.41 0.73 6.80
C ILE A 313 -8.16 1.18 5.54
N HIS A 314 -8.21 2.48 5.31
CA HIS A 314 -8.98 3.07 4.22
C HIS A 314 -8.17 3.25 2.93
N ILE A 315 -6.85 3.35 3.06
CA ILE A 315 -5.93 3.53 1.93
C ILE A 315 -4.81 2.51 2.05
N ALA A 316 -4.44 1.91 0.91
CA ALA A 316 -3.32 0.97 0.85
C ALA A 316 -2.56 1.12 -0.47
N ASN A 317 -1.32 1.59 -0.41
CA ASN A 317 -0.44 1.76 -1.56
C ASN A 317 0.63 0.68 -1.58
N GLN A 318 0.60 -0.17 -2.60
CA GLN A 318 1.67 -1.14 -2.81
C GLN A 318 2.97 -0.43 -3.19
N SER A 319 3.99 -0.62 -2.41
CA SER A 319 5.32 -0.08 -2.65
C SER A 319 6.20 -1.17 -3.29
N MET A 320 6.79 -0.93 -4.43
CA MET A 320 6.75 0.21 -5.32
C MET A 320 5.88 -0.14 -6.54
N LEU A 321 5.23 0.88 -7.13
CA LEU A 321 4.40 0.64 -8.30
C LEU A 321 5.24 0.19 -9.50
N MET A 322 6.33 0.90 -9.81
CA MET A 322 7.14 0.64 -11.00
C MET A 322 8.62 0.86 -10.72
N GLY A 323 9.46 -0.02 -11.22
CA GLY A 323 10.91 0.16 -11.10
C GLY A 323 11.74 -1.03 -11.54
N HIS A 324 13.05 -0.85 -11.46
CA HIS A 324 14.04 -1.91 -11.75
C HIS A 324 14.95 -2.23 -10.55
N ALA A 325 15.12 -1.27 -9.64
CA ALA A 325 16.09 -1.38 -8.56
C ALA A 325 15.66 -2.39 -7.47
N TRP A 326 14.40 -2.35 -7.07
CA TRP A 326 13.87 -3.25 -6.05
C TRP A 326 13.10 -4.42 -6.66
N GLY A 327 13.41 -5.62 -6.20
CA GLY A 327 12.78 -6.86 -6.64
C GLY A 327 11.27 -6.94 -6.40
N ILE A 328 10.73 -6.05 -5.56
CA ILE A 328 9.32 -6.02 -5.14
C ILE A 328 8.43 -5.10 -5.99
N ALA A 329 8.99 -4.34 -6.93
CA ALA A 329 8.16 -3.46 -7.76
C ALA A 329 7.05 -4.24 -8.47
N ALA A 330 5.81 -3.74 -8.39
CA ALA A 330 4.65 -4.39 -8.99
C ALA A 330 4.79 -4.51 -10.52
N ILE A 331 5.32 -3.47 -11.15
CA ILE A 331 5.66 -3.44 -12.57
C ILE A 331 7.18 -3.41 -12.71
N ARG A 332 7.74 -4.44 -13.30
CA ARG A 332 9.17 -4.54 -13.59
C ARG A 332 9.51 -3.89 -14.91
N VAL A 333 10.49 -3.00 -14.87
CA VAL A 333 11.11 -2.40 -16.04
C VAL A 333 12.53 -2.96 -16.14
N ASP A 334 12.88 -3.55 -17.28
CA ASP A 334 14.25 -3.95 -17.54
C ASP A 334 15.00 -2.83 -18.26
N PRO A 335 15.93 -2.14 -17.60
CA PRO A 335 16.69 -1.04 -18.21
C PRO A 335 17.63 -1.52 -19.33
N THR A 336 17.90 -2.83 -19.42
CA THR A 336 18.72 -3.41 -20.50
C THR A 336 17.90 -3.72 -21.76
N GLY A 337 16.57 -3.66 -21.67
CA GLY A 337 15.66 -3.98 -22.78
C GLY A 337 15.61 -5.45 -23.18
N LYS A 338 16.25 -6.35 -22.41
CA LYS A 338 16.22 -7.80 -22.67
C LYS A 338 14.88 -8.43 -22.40
N MET A 339 14.16 -7.91 -21.40
CA MET A 339 12.81 -8.33 -21.09
C MET A 339 11.82 -7.16 -21.27
N PRO A 340 10.64 -7.40 -21.83
CA PRO A 340 9.60 -6.36 -21.88
C PRO A 340 9.16 -5.97 -20.48
N THR A 341 8.62 -4.76 -20.33
CA THR A 341 7.92 -4.37 -19.11
C THR A 341 6.80 -5.36 -18.78
N HIS A 342 6.76 -5.85 -17.57
CA HIS A 342 5.82 -6.90 -17.16
C HIS A 342 5.42 -6.77 -15.69
N TYR A 343 4.31 -7.38 -15.31
CA TYR A 343 3.96 -7.52 -13.91
C TYR A 343 4.91 -8.50 -13.22
N ASN A 344 5.49 -8.05 -12.12
CA ASN A 344 6.09 -8.97 -11.17
C ASN A 344 4.99 -9.81 -10.49
N ALA A 345 5.36 -10.86 -9.79
CA ALA A 345 4.40 -11.75 -9.14
C ALA A 345 3.48 -11.00 -8.16
N GLN A 346 4.04 -10.07 -7.36
CA GLN A 346 3.27 -9.20 -6.47
C GLN A 346 2.29 -8.30 -7.24
N GLY A 347 2.76 -7.68 -8.33
CA GLY A 347 1.91 -6.83 -9.17
C GLY A 347 0.83 -7.60 -9.92
N ALA A 348 1.09 -8.85 -10.29
CA ALA A 348 0.08 -9.73 -10.86
C ALA A 348 -1.04 -10.02 -9.86
N ALA A 349 -0.70 -10.34 -8.59
CA ALA A 349 -1.68 -10.56 -7.53
C ALA A 349 -2.53 -9.32 -7.28
N THR A 350 -1.92 -8.14 -7.16
CA THR A 350 -2.66 -6.89 -6.96
C THR A 350 -3.55 -6.55 -8.16
N THR A 351 -3.06 -6.77 -9.38
CA THR A 351 -3.85 -6.56 -10.61
C THR A 351 -5.06 -7.48 -10.65
N PHE A 352 -4.87 -8.73 -10.27
CA PHE A 352 -5.92 -9.74 -10.22
C PHE A 352 -7.05 -9.35 -9.25
N TYR A 353 -6.69 -8.88 -8.04
CA TYR A 353 -7.67 -8.37 -7.08
C TYR A 353 -8.36 -7.10 -7.60
N ASN A 354 -7.63 -6.16 -8.17
CA ASN A 354 -8.19 -4.92 -8.70
C ASN A 354 -9.16 -5.12 -9.89
N LEU A 355 -9.08 -6.25 -10.57
CA LEU A 355 -9.98 -6.58 -11.67
C LEU A 355 -11.24 -7.30 -11.20
N HIS A 356 -11.15 -8.06 -10.12
CA HIS A 356 -12.18 -8.99 -9.66
C HIS A 356 -12.54 -8.74 -8.20
N HIS A 357 -13.23 -7.64 -7.92
CA HIS A 357 -13.70 -7.31 -6.56
C HIS A 357 -15.01 -6.51 -6.57
N GLY A 358 -15.71 -6.52 -5.44
CA GLY A 358 -16.81 -5.62 -5.14
C GLY A 358 -16.38 -4.48 -4.21
N ASP A 359 -17.28 -3.54 -4.02
CA ASP A 359 -17.09 -2.32 -3.22
C ASP A 359 -17.51 -2.46 -1.74
N ARG A 360 -18.10 -3.59 -1.37
CA ARG A 360 -18.56 -3.91 -0.01
C ARG A 360 -18.00 -5.24 0.46
N LEU A 361 -17.43 -5.26 1.68
CA LEU A 361 -16.99 -6.48 2.34
C LEU A 361 -18.20 -7.27 2.83
N LEU A 362 -18.17 -8.59 2.66
CA LEU A 362 -19.16 -9.50 3.22
C LEU A 362 -18.60 -10.23 4.43
N ALA A 363 -19.42 -10.37 5.46
CA ALA A 363 -19.12 -11.30 6.54
C ALA A 363 -19.20 -12.74 6.02
N ILE A 364 -18.19 -13.53 6.33
CA ILE A 364 -18.13 -14.95 5.97
C ILE A 364 -17.91 -15.80 7.23
N GLN A 365 -18.42 -17.02 7.19
CA GLN A 365 -18.08 -18.04 8.16
C GLN A 365 -17.42 -19.21 7.43
N ALA A 366 -16.19 -19.52 7.80
CA ALA A 366 -15.47 -20.68 7.27
C ALA A 366 -15.36 -21.75 8.35
N THR A 367 -15.66 -22.98 8.00
CA THR A 367 -15.60 -24.13 8.93
C THR A 367 -14.65 -25.19 8.35
N HIS A 368 -14.03 -25.98 9.23
CA HIS A 368 -13.16 -27.12 8.86
C HIS A 368 -11.95 -26.69 7.99
N VAL A 369 -11.49 -25.44 8.11
CA VAL A 369 -10.33 -24.98 7.38
C VAL A 369 -9.07 -25.63 7.97
N PRO A 370 -8.25 -26.32 7.15
CA PRO A 370 -6.98 -26.86 7.62
C PRO A 370 -6.04 -25.74 8.07
N VAL A 371 -5.41 -25.92 9.22
CA VAL A 371 -4.44 -24.98 9.79
C VAL A 371 -3.11 -25.66 10.06
N VAL A 372 -2.04 -24.90 9.90
CA VAL A 372 -0.66 -25.32 10.19
C VAL A 372 0.04 -24.24 11.01
N ALA A 373 1.11 -24.60 11.69
CA ALA A 373 2.04 -23.62 12.24
C ALA A 373 2.99 -23.14 11.14
N GLN A 374 3.38 -21.87 11.18
CA GLN A 374 4.44 -21.37 10.32
C GLN A 374 5.75 -22.02 10.71
N PRO A 375 6.46 -22.71 9.78
CA PRO A 375 7.61 -23.54 10.14
C PRO A 375 8.78 -22.77 10.72
N TYR A 376 9.01 -21.56 10.17
CA TYR A 376 10.14 -20.70 10.56
C TYR A 376 9.66 -19.29 10.88
N GLN A 377 10.36 -18.65 11.80
CA GLN A 377 10.22 -17.21 12.00
C GLN A 377 11.01 -16.50 10.90
N VAL A 378 10.33 -15.84 9.99
CA VAL A 378 10.91 -15.10 8.85
C VAL A 378 10.60 -13.60 8.91
N ASN A 379 9.88 -13.19 9.93
CA ASN A 379 9.56 -11.78 10.25
C ASN A 379 9.94 -11.52 11.70
N TRP A 380 10.30 -10.31 11.98
CA TRP A 380 10.40 -9.86 13.35
C TRP A 380 9.02 -9.36 13.81
N PRO A 381 8.49 -9.81 14.96
CA PRO A 381 9.06 -10.82 15.87
C PRO A 381 8.41 -12.21 15.79
N TYR A 382 7.61 -12.56 14.79
CA TYR A 382 6.64 -13.67 14.93
C TYR A 382 6.77 -14.79 13.88
N ALA A 383 6.78 -16.05 14.37
CA ALA A 383 6.21 -17.18 13.63
C ALA A 383 4.73 -17.33 14.05
N ARG A 384 3.81 -17.46 13.12
CA ARG A 384 2.38 -17.63 13.44
C ARG A 384 2.11 -19.07 13.87
N PRO A 385 1.51 -19.27 15.05
CA PRO A 385 1.20 -20.64 15.54
C PRO A 385 0.06 -21.28 14.76
N LYS A 386 -0.79 -20.49 14.11
CA LYS A 386 -1.93 -20.97 13.32
C LYS A 386 -2.03 -20.18 12.03
N VAL A 387 -1.90 -20.86 10.90
CA VAL A 387 -2.06 -20.32 9.55
C VAL A 387 -3.10 -21.16 8.83
N ALA A 388 -4.14 -20.53 8.33
CA ALA A 388 -5.12 -21.19 7.48
C ALA A 388 -4.47 -21.56 6.13
N LEU A 389 -4.56 -22.81 5.72
CA LEU A 389 -4.12 -23.23 4.39
C LEU A 389 -5.04 -22.68 3.30
N LEU A 390 -6.32 -22.55 3.58
CA LEU A 390 -7.28 -21.86 2.72
C LEU A 390 -7.71 -20.56 3.41
N ASP A 391 -7.28 -19.42 2.85
CA ASP A 391 -7.57 -18.09 3.39
C ASP A 391 -8.62 -17.40 2.50
N VAL A 392 -9.77 -17.05 3.05
CA VAL A 392 -10.93 -16.61 2.28
C VAL A 392 -11.46 -15.28 2.81
N VAL A 393 -11.78 -14.37 1.89
CA VAL A 393 -12.62 -13.18 2.13
C VAL A 393 -13.63 -13.07 1.00
N ALA A 394 -14.70 -12.31 1.20
CA ALA A 394 -15.68 -12.07 0.15
C ALA A 394 -16.04 -10.60 0.05
N THR A 395 -16.18 -10.13 -1.18
CA THR A 395 -16.68 -8.79 -1.48
C THR A 395 -17.90 -8.85 -2.38
N ARG A 396 -18.68 -7.79 -2.42
CA ARG A 396 -19.89 -7.69 -3.23
C ARG A 396 -19.95 -6.35 -3.96
N SER A 397 -20.34 -6.41 -5.23
CA SER A 397 -20.88 -5.28 -5.99
C SER A 397 -22.39 -5.40 -6.12
N ASP A 398 -23.00 -4.48 -6.84
CA ASP A 398 -24.43 -4.59 -7.18
C ASP A 398 -24.74 -5.75 -8.15
N LYS A 399 -23.74 -6.29 -8.82
CA LYS A 399 -23.92 -7.30 -9.89
C LYS A 399 -23.40 -8.68 -9.52
N ALA A 400 -22.44 -8.77 -8.61
CA ALA A 400 -21.78 -10.03 -8.30
C ALA A 400 -21.21 -10.05 -6.88
N VAL A 401 -21.08 -11.27 -6.34
CA VAL A 401 -20.24 -11.59 -5.20
C VAL A 401 -18.92 -12.14 -5.71
N PHE A 402 -17.83 -11.73 -5.08
CA PHE A 402 -16.47 -12.18 -5.37
C PHE A 402 -15.91 -12.86 -4.12
N VAL A 403 -15.66 -14.16 -4.22
CA VAL A 403 -15.03 -14.94 -3.14
C VAL A 403 -13.55 -15.08 -3.46
N HIS A 404 -12.71 -14.37 -2.70
CA HIS A 404 -11.26 -14.38 -2.84
C HIS A 404 -10.70 -15.48 -1.93
N ALA A 405 -10.07 -16.47 -2.52
CA ALA A 405 -9.52 -17.61 -1.81
C ALA A 405 -8.04 -17.81 -2.16
N ILE A 406 -7.22 -17.99 -1.14
CA ILE A 406 -5.80 -18.27 -1.29
C ILE A 406 -5.57 -19.70 -0.79
N ASN A 407 -5.18 -20.62 -1.64
CA ASN A 407 -4.71 -21.93 -1.21
C ASN A 407 -3.20 -21.93 -1.03
N ARG A 408 -2.76 -21.95 0.24
CA ARG A 408 -1.35 -21.98 0.63
C ARG A 408 -0.78 -23.39 0.72
N ALA A 409 -1.59 -24.43 0.54
CA ALA A 409 -1.08 -25.80 0.58
C ALA A 409 -0.03 -26.03 -0.52
N PHE A 410 1.09 -26.62 -0.16
CA PHE A 410 2.21 -26.83 -1.09
C PHE A 410 1.89 -27.89 -2.14
N ASP A 411 1.19 -28.97 -1.76
CA ASP A 411 0.98 -30.19 -2.54
C ASP A 411 -0.47 -30.66 -2.65
N ALA A 412 -1.43 -29.94 -2.06
CA ALA A 412 -2.83 -30.36 -2.02
C ALA A 412 -3.79 -29.27 -2.51
N ASP A 413 -4.67 -29.64 -3.42
CA ASP A 413 -5.86 -28.85 -3.76
C ASP A 413 -6.82 -28.84 -2.57
N GLN A 414 -7.62 -27.81 -2.44
CA GLN A 414 -8.65 -27.70 -1.40
C GLN A 414 -10.04 -27.66 -2.03
N GLU A 415 -10.91 -28.56 -1.63
CA GLU A 415 -12.30 -28.54 -2.03
C GLU A 415 -13.14 -27.81 -0.98
N ALA A 416 -14.06 -26.97 -1.43
CA ALA A 416 -15.00 -26.29 -0.56
C ALA A 416 -16.40 -26.23 -1.16
N GLU A 417 -17.40 -26.19 -0.27
CA GLU A 417 -18.77 -25.85 -0.62
C GLU A 417 -19.04 -24.43 -0.12
N LEU A 418 -19.38 -23.54 -1.05
CA LEU A 418 -19.81 -22.17 -0.75
C LEU A 418 -21.35 -22.22 -0.58
N ASP A 419 -21.84 -21.93 0.62
CA ASP A 419 -23.26 -21.75 0.88
C ASP A 419 -23.62 -20.27 0.66
N LEU A 420 -24.40 -20.03 -0.38
CA LEU A 420 -24.81 -18.72 -0.86
C LEU A 420 -26.31 -18.49 -0.66
N THR A 421 -27.00 -19.38 0.06
CA THR A 421 -28.48 -19.37 0.19
C THR A 421 -29.00 -18.04 0.72
N ALA A 422 -28.28 -17.40 1.64
CA ALA A 422 -28.61 -16.07 2.17
C ALA A 422 -28.60 -14.97 1.11
N LEU A 423 -27.84 -15.13 0.04
CA LEU A 423 -27.70 -14.16 -1.06
C LEU A 423 -28.70 -14.41 -2.18
N SER A 424 -29.39 -15.59 -2.16
CA SER A 424 -30.34 -16.02 -3.19
C SER A 424 -29.81 -15.84 -4.61
N PRO A 425 -28.59 -16.33 -4.95
CA PRO A 425 -28.07 -16.20 -6.30
C PRO A 425 -28.91 -17.02 -7.24
N PRO A 426 -29.03 -16.62 -8.53
CA PRO A 426 -29.68 -17.47 -9.53
C PRO A 426 -28.85 -18.73 -9.72
N ASP A 427 -29.54 -19.86 -9.94
CA ASP A 427 -28.87 -21.05 -10.45
C ASP A 427 -28.27 -20.74 -11.80
N GLY A 428 -27.07 -21.22 -12.05
CA GLY A 428 -26.43 -21.00 -13.33
C GLY A 428 -24.93 -20.77 -13.27
N LYS A 429 -24.43 -20.17 -14.34
CA LYS A 429 -23.00 -20.01 -14.59
C LYS A 429 -22.41 -18.93 -13.73
N SER A 430 -21.38 -19.30 -12.99
CA SER A 430 -20.41 -18.43 -12.30
C SER A 430 -19.03 -18.66 -12.91
N VAL A 431 -18.06 -17.86 -12.55
CA VAL A 431 -16.70 -17.95 -13.09
C VAL A 431 -15.71 -18.06 -11.95
N GLN A 432 -14.83 -19.02 -12.01
CA GLN A 432 -13.64 -19.08 -11.18
C GLN A 432 -12.46 -18.52 -11.98
N HIS A 433 -11.93 -17.39 -11.56
CA HIS A 433 -10.67 -16.83 -12.02
C HIS A 433 -9.55 -17.41 -11.17
N LEU A 434 -8.44 -17.74 -11.79
CA LEU A 434 -7.30 -18.41 -11.17
C LEU A 434 -6.02 -17.69 -11.53
N LEU A 435 -5.20 -17.39 -10.54
CA LEU A 435 -3.86 -16.88 -10.69
C LEU A 435 -2.89 -17.94 -10.17
N GLU A 436 -2.08 -18.49 -11.06
CA GLU A 436 -1.18 -19.62 -10.81
C GLU A 436 0.24 -19.27 -11.25
N GLY A 437 1.23 -19.93 -10.67
CA GLY A 437 2.62 -19.74 -11.03
C GLY A 437 2.91 -20.15 -12.48
N THR A 438 3.70 -19.33 -13.17
CA THR A 438 4.23 -19.66 -14.50
C THR A 438 5.58 -20.37 -14.33
N PRO A 439 5.79 -21.58 -14.86
CA PRO A 439 7.08 -22.24 -14.87
C PRO A 439 8.17 -21.35 -15.48
N GLU A 440 9.39 -21.40 -14.94
CA GLU A 440 10.49 -20.49 -15.32
C GLU A 440 10.79 -20.52 -16.82
N ASP A 441 10.76 -21.70 -17.44
CA ASP A 441 10.98 -21.89 -18.86
C ASP A 441 9.90 -21.26 -19.76
N GLN A 442 8.73 -20.94 -19.20
CA GLN A 442 7.60 -20.33 -19.89
C GLN A 442 7.42 -18.83 -19.62
N VAL A 443 8.16 -18.26 -18.68
CA VAL A 443 7.98 -16.86 -18.24
C VAL A 443 8.11 -15.86 -19.39
N ALA A 444 9.08 -16.05 -20.26
CA ALA A 444 9.30 -15.16 -21.41
C ALA A 444 8.13 -15.21 -22.41
N VAL A 445 7.59 -16.40 -22.67
CA VAL A 445 6.45 -16.61 -23.59
C VAL A 445 5.17 -16.05 -23.00
N ARG A 446 4.93 -16.26 -21.72
CA ARG A 446 3.73 -15.80 -21.01
C ARG A 446 3.84 -14.37 -20.50
N LYS A 447 4.98 -13.72 -20.68
CA LYS A 447 5.26 -12.33 -20.27
C LYS A 447 5.06 -12.06 -18.78
N GLY A 448 5.35 -13.04 -17.93
CA GLY A 448 5.25 -12.85 -16.48
C GLY A 448 5.36 -14.15 -15.68
N TRP A 449 5.59 -13.98 -14.38
CA TRP A 449 5.76 -15.05 -13.40
C TRP A 449 4.46 -15.69 -12.94
N MET A 450 3.33 -15.06 -13.27
CA MET A 450 2.00 -15.56 -12.94
C MET A 450 1.14 -15.61 -14.19
N THR A 451 0.30 -16.62 -14.26
CA THR A 451 -0.66 -16.82 -15.35
C THR A 451 -2.08 -16.76 -14.80
N GLU A 452 -2.90 -15.94 -15.42
CA GLU A 452 -4.33 -15.88 -15.15
C GLU A 452 -5.07 -16.79 -16.14
N ARG A 453 -6.05 -17.55 -15.64
CA ARG A 453 -7.02 -18.30 -16.43
C ARG A 453 -8.38 -18.27 -15.76
N SER A 454 -9.43 -18.55 -16.53
CA SER A 454 -10.79 -18.60 -16.01
C SER A 454 -11.47 -19.88 -16.44
N GLN A 455 -12.34 -20.39 -15.58
CA GLN A 455 -13.14 -21.59 -15.87
C GLN A 455 -14.58 -21.41 -15.36
N PRO A 456 -15.57 -22.01 -16.06
CA PRO A 456 -16.94 -21.97 -15.61
C PRO A 456 -17.12 -22.85 -14.37
N VAL A 457 -17.93 -22.36 -13.41
CA VAL A 457 -18.45 -23.10 -12.26
C VAL A 457 -19.95 -22.83 -12.18
N ALA A 458 -20.70 -23.64 -11.45
CA ALA A 458 -22.16 -23.51 -11.43
C ALA A 458 -22.72 -23.51 -10.01
N VAL A 459 -23.58 -22.54 -9.72
CA VAL A 459 -24.43 -22.54 -8.53
C VAL A 459 -25.64 -23.44 -8.78
N THR A 460 -25.96 -24.27 -7.81
CA THR A 460 -27.14 -25.14 -7.83
C THR A 460 -27.80 -25.11 -6.46
N GLY A 461 -29.06 -24.73 -6.39
CA GLY A 461 -29.81 -24.64 -5.14
C GLY A 461 -29.16 -23.70 -4.10
N GLY A 462 -28.52 -22.59 -4.54
CA GLY A 462 -27.83 -21.64 -3.69
C GLY A 462 -26.47 -22.13 -3.18
N LYS A 463 -25.95 -23.23 -3.69
CA LYS A 463 -24.64 -23.79 -3.30
C LYS A 463 -23.72 -23.93 -4.50
N LEU A 464 -22.41 -23.80 -4.24
CA LEU A 464 -21.36 -23.96 -5.24
C LEU A 464 -20.23 -24.81 -4.66
N ARG A 465 -19.95 -25.95 -5.30
CA ARG A 465 -18.74 -26.73 -5.03
C ARG A 465 -17.61 -26.25 -5.93
N VAL A 466 -16.46 -25.97 -5.32
CA VAL A 466 -15.30 -25.42 -6.02
C VAL A 466 -14.01 -26.05 -5.48
N THR A 467 -13.10 -26.34 -6.41
CA THR A 467 -11.73 -26.76 -6.09
C THR A 467 -10.80 -25.55 -6.20
N PHE A 468 -10.06 -25.27 -5.15
CA PHE A 468 -9.01 -24.27 -5.12
C PHE A 468 -7.66 -24.97 -5.30
N PRO A 469 -6.99 -24.80 -6.45
CA PRO A 469 -5.73 -25.49 -6.71
C PRO A 469 -4.65 -25.12 -5.71
N ARG A 470 -3.75 -26.04 -5.43
CA ARG A 470 -2.58 -25.78 -4.58
C ARG A 470 -1.77 -24.58 -5.06
N ARG A 471 -1.19 -23.83 -4.14
CA ARG A 471 -0.29 -22.70 -4.46
C ARG A 471 -0.92 -21.68 -5.42
N SER A 472 -2.19 -21.39 -5.27
CA SER A 472 -2.93 -20.49 -6.17
C SER A 472 -3.74 -19.44 -5.42
N VAL A 473 -4.10 -18.40 -6.14
CA VAL A 473 -5.16 -17.46 -5.77
C VAL A 473 -6.34 -17.67 -6.68
N SER A 474 -7.52 -17.79 -6.12
CA SER A 474 -8.79 -17.92 -6.86
C SER A 474 -9.71 -16.77 -6.50
N ILE A 475 -10.43 -16.24 -7.48
CA ILE A 475 -11.58 -15.36 -7.24
C ILE A 475 -12.78 -15.98 -7.94
N VAL A 476 -13.79 -16.33 -7.15
CA VAL A 476 -15.05 -16.88 -7.70
C VAL A 476 -16.03 -15.74 -7.84
N GLU A 477 -16.37 -15.40 -9.08
CA GLU A 477 -17.36 -14.39 -9.42
C GLU A 477 -18.72 -15.04 -9.60
N ILE A 478 -19.67 -14.64 -8.76
CA ILE A 478 -21.02 -15.22 -8.68
C ILE A 478 -22.02 -14.09 -8.95
N PRO A 479 -22.73 -14.10 -10.08
CA PRO A 479 -23.77 -13.12 -10.35
C PRO A 479 -24.85 -13.12 -9.26
N VAL A 480 -25.34 -11.96 -8.87
CA VAL A 480 -26.45 -11.82 -7.93
C VAL A 480 -27.52 -10.90 -8.52
N ILE A 481 -28.79 -11.22 -8.26
CA ILE A 481 -29.92 -10.37 -8.59
C ILE A 481 -30.18 -9.49 -7.37
N LEU A 482 -30.08 -8.17 -7.54
CA LEU A 482 -30.54 -7.25 -6.52
C LEU A 482 -32.05 -7.45 -6.34
N LYS A 483 -32.47 -7.85 -5.15
CA LYS A 483 -33.83 -7.51 -4.72
C LYS A 483 -33.81 -6.01 -4.47
N PRO A 484 -34.80 -5.25 -4.99
CA PRO A 484 -34.91 -3.83 -4.63
C PRO A 484 -34.91 -3.75 -3.11
N GLU A 485 -34.07 -2.89 -2.55
CA GLU A 485 -34.13 -2.59 -1.13
C GLU A 485 -35.59 -2.17 -0.83
N VAL A 486 -36.26 -2.90 0.04
CA VAL A 486 -37.50 -2.44 0.64
C VAL A 486 -37.09 -1.24 1.46
N GLU A 487 -37.44 -0.03 0.98
CA GLU A 487 -37.25 1.19 1.77
C GLU A 487 -37.78 0.89 3.18
N ALA A 488 -36.86 0.92 4.15
CA ALA A 488 -37.24 0.82 5.55
C ALA A 488 -38.15 2.02 5.81
N THR A 489 -39.44 1.77 5.89
CA THR A 489 -40.44 2.76 6.31
C THR A 489 -39.94 3.32 7.64
N LYS A 490 -39.59 4.62 7.63
CA LYS A 490 -39.30 5.35 8.86
C LYS A 490 -40.44 5.10 9.84
N PRO A 491 -40.15 4.68 11.09
CA PRO A 491 -41.21 4.59 12.08
C PRO A 491 -41.81 5.99 12.22
N ASN A 492 -43.14 6.10 12.01
CA ASN A 492 -43.91 7.28 12.38
C ASN A 492 -43.72 7.46 13.90
N ILE A 493 -43.00 8.50 14.27
CA ILE A 493 -42.98 8.99 15.66
C ILE A 493 -44.17 9.95 15.71
N GLU A 494 -45.29 9.49 16.32
CA GLU A 494 -46.31 10.35 16.90
C GLU A 494 -45.87 10.82 18.29
#